data_c7a4b0df770b6001fed5de0e0e717498
#
_entry.id   c7a4b0df770b6001fed5de0e0e717498
#
_cell.length_a   1.000
_cell.length_b   1.000
_cell.length_c   1.000
_cell.angle_alpha   90.00
_cell.angle_beta   90.00
_cell.angle_gamma   90.00
#
_symmetry.space_group_name_H-M   'P 1'
#
loop_
_entity.id
_entity.type
_entity.pdbx_description
1 polymer ?
#
loop_
_entity_poly.entity_id
_entity_poly.type
_entity_poly.pdbx_seq_one_letter_code
_entity_poly.pdbx_strand_id
1 'polypeptide(L)'
;MSINALFDEFKVKAATPKQQLAEYKAQGKKVIGVLPYYAPEELVYAAGMVPMGIWGSNNKTISRAKEYCATFYCTIAQLALEMLLDGTMDQLDGIITPTICDTLRPMSQNFRVAMGDKMKVIFLAHPQNRFEEFGLKFCEEEYANVKADLEEVCGHEITNDAILDAIKVYNKSRAARREFVKLANEHCDVVTPTKRSAVLKAFFFMEKPEYTAKLEELNKELAALPVCDWKGTKVVTSGIIVDNPKLLEIFENNNIAIAADDVAHESRSFRTDVPEDEQDALRALAKQFANMDYDILLYDPQSSKNRRGEFVADMVTKSGAQGLVLFMQQFCDPEEMEYPYLKKALDNAGIPHIKLGVDQQMRDFGQAATAIEAFADVLEMRK
;
A
#
# COMPACT_ATOMS: atom_id res chain seq x y z
N MET A 1 18.97 3.65 18.44
CA MET A 1 18.83 5.13 18.16
C MET A 1 17.72 5.71 19.02
N SER A 2 17.60 7.05 19.15
CA SER A 2 16.41 7.61 19.79
C SER A 2 15.18 7.44 18.89
N ILE A 3 13.98 7.36 19.47
CA ILE A 3 12.70 7.25 18.73
C ILE A 3 12.58 8.33 17.66
N ASN A 4 12.92 9.58 17.99
CA ASN A 4 12.85 10.67 17.01
C ASN A 4 13.83 10.49 15.84
N ALA A 5 15.04 10.01 16.09
CA ALA A 5 16.02 9.75 15.03
C ALA A 5 15.54 8.64 14.07
N LEU A 6 14.87 7.60 14.59
CA LEU A 6 14.26 6.56 13.76
C LEU A 6 13.11 7.11 12.91
N PHE A 7 12.22 7.94 13.48
CA PHE A 7 11.17 8.60 12.70
C PHE A 7 11.72 9.52 11.63
N ASP A 8 12.77 10.30 11.93
CA ASP A 8 13.41 11.20 10.96
C ASP A 8 14.02 10.40 9.81
N GLU A 9 14.65 9.27 10.10
CA GLU A 9 15.19 8.39 9.06
C GLU A 9 14.10 7.83 8.15
N PHE A 10 13.03 7.27 8.69
CA PHE A 10 11.89 6.80 7.89
C PHE A 10 11.27 7.93 7.06
N LYS A 11 11.14 9.13 7.63
CA LYS A 11 10.63 10.32 6.93
C LYS A 11 11.51 10.68 5.73
N VAL A 12 12.84 10.67 5.90
CA VAL A 12 13.77 10.93 4.81
C VAL A 12 13.64 9.87 3.72
N LYS A 13 13.65 8.58 4.09
CA LYS A 13 13.53 7.47 3.13
C LYS A 13 12.19 7.53 2.37
N ALA A 14 11.08 7.80 3.04
CA ALA A 14 9.77 7.96 2.41
C ALA A 14 9.67 9.16 1.47
N ALA A 15 10.42 10.23 1.74
CA ALA A 15 10.38 11.48 0.97
C ALA A 15 11.35 11.54 -0.21
N THR A 16 12.36 10.66 -0.27
CA THR A 16 13.46 10.72 -1.25
C THR A 16 13.61 9.46 -2.11
N PRO A 17 12.51 8.91 -2.73
CA PRO A 17 12.60 7.66 -3.49
C PRO A 17 13.58 7.74 -4.66
N LYS A 18 13.67 8.87 -5.34
CA LYS A 18 14.61 9.07 -6.46
C LYS A 18 16.08 8.98 -5.99
N GLN A 19 16.38 9.48 -4.80
CA GLN A 19 17.71 9.36 -4.22
C GLN A 19 18.03 7.91 -3.85
N GLN A 20 17.06 7.18 -3.25
CA GLN A 20 17.21 5.75 -2.95
C GLN A 20 17.51 4.95 -4.22
N LEU A 21 16.77 5.21 -5.32
CA LEU A 21 17.01 4.57 -6.62
C LEU A 21 18.44 4.81 -7.09
N ALA A 22 18.92 6.07 -7.06
CA ALA A 22 20.28 6.40 -7.47
C ALA A 22 21.34 5.72 -6.58
N GLU A 23 21.12 5.62 -5.28
CA GLU A 23 22.01 4.93 -4.34
C GLU A 23 22.08 3.41 -4.65
N TYR A 24 20.95 2.75 -4.94
CA TYR A 24 20.94 1.34 -5.35
C TYR A 24 21.68 1.12 -6.68
N LYS A 25 21.47 1.98 -7.65
CA LYS A 25 22.18 1.91 -8.94
C LYS A 25 23.68 2.13 -8.77
N ALA A 26 24.11 3.06 -7.89
CA ALA A 26 25.52 3.27 -7.57
C ALA A 26 26.17 2.05 -6.90
N GLN A 27 25.39 1.22 -6.21
CA GLN A 27 25.80 -0.05 -5.63
C GLN A 27 25.80 -1.22 -6.66
N GLY A 28 25.46 -0.94 -7.91
CA GLY A 28 25.34 -1.97 -8.96
C GLY A 28 24.08 -2.85 -8.85
N LYS A 29 23.11 -2.49 -8.02
CA LYS A 29 21.87 -3.25 -7.85
C LYS A 29 20.91 -3.00 -9.01
N LYS A 30 20.19 -4.04 -9.40
CA LYS A 30 19.04 -3.93 -10.27
C LYS A 30 17.80 -3.58 -9.45
N VAL A 31 16.95 -2.71 -9.99
CA VAL A 31 15.77 -2.21 -9.29
C VAL A 31 14.53 -2.41 -10.15
N ILE A 32 13.53 -3.10 -9.62
CA ILE A 32 12.26 -3.36 -10.28
C ILE A 32 11.18 -2.47 -9.66
N GLY A 33 10.55 -1.66 -10.50
CA GLY A 33 9.39 -0.87 -10.11
C GLY A 33 8.17 -1.77 -9.87
N VAL A 34 7.47 -1.55 -8.77
CA VAL A 34 6.23 -2.26 -8.44
C VAL A 34 5.11 -1.26 -8.18
N LEU A 35 3.92 -1.52 -8.70
CA LEU A 35 2.74 -0.79 -8.26
C LEU A 35 2.43 -1.19 -6.82
N PRO A 36 1.85 -0.29 -6.00
CA PRO A 36 1.95 -0.35 -4.55
C PRO A 36 1.28 -1.56 -3.89
N TYR A 37 0.73 -2.50 -4.67
CA TYR A 37 -0.04 -3.59 -4.08
C TYR A 37 -0.24 -4.75 -5.07
N TYR A 38 -0.23 -5.98 -4.55
CA TYR A 38 -0.40 -7.26 -5.26
C TYR A 38 0.73 -7.69 -6.21
N ALA A 39 1.82 -6.96 -6.33
CA ALA A 39 3.00 -7.48 -7.00
C ALA A 39 3.76 -8.42 -6.04
N PRO A 40 4.22 -9.60 -6.49
CA PRO A 40 4.98 -10.53 -5.65
C PRO A 40 6.44 -10.04 -5.49
N GLU A 41 6.63 -9.07 -4.58
CA GLU A 41 7.96 -8.48 -4.32
C GLU A 41 8.97 -9.53 -3.85
N GLU A 42 8.51 -10.64 -3.27
CA GLU A 42 9.32 -11.79 -2.88
C GLU A 42 10.10 -12.37 -4.07
N LEU A 43 9.51 -12.41 -5.27
CA LEU A 43 10.19 -12.87 -6.48
C LEU A 43 11.32 -11.90 -6.89
N VAL A 44 11.07 -10.61 -6.77
CA VAL A 44 12.09 -9.58 -7.06
C VAL A 44 13.25 -9.68 -6.07
N TYR A 45 12.94 -9.85 -4.78
CA TYR A 45 13.94 -9.99 -3.73
C TYR A 45 14.74 -11.30 -3.90
N ALA A 46 14.08 -12.43 -4.19
CA ALA A 46 14.73 -13.71 -4.43
C ALA A 46 15.69 -13.68 -5.64
N ALA A 47 15.41 -12.79 -6.60
CA ALA A 47 16.31 -12.52 -7.73
C ALA A 47 17.53 -11.66 -7.35
N GLY A 48 17.72 -11.29 -6.09
CA GLY A 48 18.77 -10.36 -5.66
C GLY A 48 18.56 -8.91 -6.12
N MET A 49 17.36 -8.57 -6.56
CA MET A 49 16.99 -7.22 -6.99
C MET A 49 16.23 -6.47 -5.90
N VAL A 50 16.11 -5.15 -6.06
CA VAL A 50 15.38 -4.30 -5.12
C VAL A 50 14.01 -3.95 -5.68
N PRO A 51 12.89 -4.37 -5.07
CA PRO A 51 11.58 -3.88 -5.45
C PRO A 51 11.37 -2.47 -4.92
N MET A 52 10.83 -1.58 -5.76
CA MET A 52 10.62 -0.17 -5.43
C MET A 52 9.24 0.30 -5.89
N GLY A 53 8.49 0.95 -5.00
CA GLY A 53 7.17 1.47 -5.31
C GLY A 53 7.20 2.56 -6.39
N ILE A 54 6.28 2.49 -7.36
CA ILE A 54 6.14 3.46 -8.46
C ILE A 54 4.81 4.20 -8.41
N TRP A 55 4.53 4.88 -7.31
CA TRP A 55 3.32 5.71 -7.20
C TRP A 55 3.61 7.09 -6.62
N GLY A 56 2.61 7.95 -6.72
CA GLY A 56 2.42 9.14 -5.90
C GLY A 56 3.59 10.10 -5.81
N SER A 57 3.72 10.97 -6.77
CA SER A 57 4.46 12.22 -6.57
C SER A 57 3.46 13.36 -6.40
N ASN A 58 3.20 13.76 -5.17
CA ASN A 58 2.23 14.80 -4.80
C ASN A 58 2.50 16.17 -5.44
N ASN A 59 3.63 16.37 -6.10
CA ASN A 59 4.05 17.63 -6.70
C ASN A 59 4.18 17.57 -8.23
N LYS A 60 3.89 16.42 -8.84
CA LYS A 60 4.08 16.24 -10.28
C LYS A 60 2.80 16.56 -11.05
N THR A 61 2.93 17.25 -12.18
CA THR A 61 1.81 17.54 -13.08
C THR A 61 1.74 16.45 -14.15
N ILE A 62 0.55 15.90 -14.39
CA ILE A 62 0.30 14.97 -15.48
C ILE A 62 0.17 15.76 -16.78
N SER A 63 1.03 15.49 -17.73
CA SER A 63 1.06 16.12 -19.06
C SER A 63 1.22 15.10 -20.19
N ARG A 64 2.33 14.37 -20.21
CA ARG A 64 2.68 13.38 -21.25
C ARG A 64 1.82 12.11 -21.14
N ALA A 65 1.49 11.68 -19.93
CA ALA A 65 0.64 10.51 -19.74
C ALA A 65 -0.74 10.68 -20.38
N LYS A 66 -1.24 11.92 -20.56
CA LYS A 66 -2.51 12.20 -21.26
C LYS A 66 -2.53 11.79 -22.72
N GLU A 67 -1.37 11.57 -23.33
CA GLU A 67 -1.27 11.05 -24.71
C GLU A 67 -1.59 9.54 -24.77
N TYR A 68 -1.48 8.85 -23.63
CA TYR A 68 -1.64 7.39 -23.50
C TYR A 68 -2.85 6.98 -22.67
N CYS A 69 -3.38 7.88 -21.85
CA CYS A 69 -4.43 7.58 -20.89
C CYS A 69 -5.67 8.43 -21.16
N ALA A 70 -6.85 7.81 -21.03
CA ALA A 70 -8.10 8.56 -20.97
C ALA A 70 -8.19 9.38 -19.67
N THR A 71 -8.94 10.49 -19.71
CA THR A 71 -9.05 11.44 -18.61
C THR A 71 -9.71 10.88 -17.33
N PHE A 72 -10.46 9.79 -17.48
CA PHE A 72 -11.12 9.10 -16.36
C PHE A 72 -10.27 8.01 -15.70
N TYR A 73 -9.02 7.82 -16.12
CA TYR A 73 -8.10 6.94 -15.38
C TYR A 73 -7.69 7.61 -14.06
N CYS A 74 -7.58 6.81 -12.99
CA CYS A 74 -7.16 7.36 -11.69
C CYS A 74 -5.75 7.97 -11.78
N THR A 75 -5.51 9.04 -11.03
CA THR A 75 -4.25 9.78 -11.08
C THR A 75 -3.05 8.99 -10.56
N ILE A 76 -3.26 7.95 -9.75
CA ILE A 76 -2.19 7.02 -9.34
C ILE A 76 -1.55 6.37 -10.57
N ALA A 77 -2.36 5.80 -11.45
CA ALA A 77 -1.90 5.16 -12.68
C ALA A 77 -1.31 6.16 -13.68
N GLN A 78 -1.97 7.31 -13.87
CA GLN A 78 -1.49 8.37 -14.75
C GLN A 78 -0.13 8.94 -14.29
N LEU A 79 0.06 9.16 -12.97
CA LEU A 79 1.34 9.65 -12.43
C LEU A 79 2.45 8.60 -12.52
N ALA A 80 2.15 7.32 -12.36
CA ALA A 80 3.12 6.26 -12.59
C ALA A 80 3.65 6.32 -14.03
N LEU A 81 2.76 6.45 -15.02
CA LEU A 81 3.16 6.61 -16.42
C LEU A 81 3.90 7.94 -16.68
N GLU A 82 3.45 9.05 -16.08
CA GLU A 82 4.14 10.35 -16.23
C GLU A 82 5.59 10.26 -15.74
N MET A 83 5.82 9.61 -14.59
CA MET A 83 7.16 9.43 -14.03
C MET A 83 8.08 8.55 -14.91
N LEU A 84 7.50 7.60 -15.63
CA LEU A 84 8.24 6.81 -16.63
C LEU A 84 8.57 7.63 -17.87
N LEU A 85 7.63 8.45 -18.35
CA LEU A 85 7.79 9.25 -19.56
C LEU A 85 8.72 10.46 -19.39
N ASP A 86 8.79 11.06 -18.20
CA ASP A 86 9.59 12.26 -17.93
C ASP A 86 11.01 11.97 -17.44
N GLY A 87 11.40 10.70 -17.41
CA GLY A 87 12.74 10.27 -17.00
C GLY A 87 12.95 10.17 -15.49
N THR A 88 11.92 10.38 -14.67
CA THR A 88 12.05 10.24 -13.19
C THR A 88 12.45 8.83 -12.81
N MET A 89 12.04 7.82 -13.58
CA MET A 89 12.24 6.39 -13.33
C MET A 89 13.12 5.70 -14.38
N ASP A 90 13.89 6.45 -15.18
CA ASP A 90 14.75 5.89 -16.24
C ASP A 90 15.81 4.89 -15.73
N GLN A 91 16.11 4.92 -14.45
CA GLN A 91 17.10 4.03 -13.84
C GLN A 91 16.53 2.68 -13.37
N LEU A 92 15.21 2.45 -13.48
CA LEU A 92 14.61 1.15 -13.22
C LEU A 92 15.04 0.14 -14.30
N ASP A 93 15.25 -1.11 -13.90
CA ASP A 93 15.59 -2.20 -14.81
C ASP A 93 14.35 -2.93 -15.36
N GLY A 94 13.19 -2.67 -14.78
CA GLY A 94 11.90 -3.20 -15.20
C GLY A 94 10.77 -2.74 -14.28
N ILE A 95 9.53 -3.04 -14.66
CA ILE A 95 8.34 -2.78 -13.84
C ILE A 95 7.39 -3.96 -13.88
N ILE A 96 6.73 -4.24 -12.74
CA ILE A 96 5.65 -5.22 -12.65
C ILE A 96 4.31 -4.49 -12.60
N THR A 97 3.40 -4.86 -13.50
CA THR A 97 2.05 -4.27 -13.62
C THR A 97 0.98 -5.34 -13.36
N PRO A 98 0.38 -5.38 -12.15
CA PRO A 98 -0.69 -6.31 -11.83
C PRO A 98 -2.04 -5.90 -12.43
N THR A 99 -2.93 -6.87 -12.69
CA THR A 99 -4.24 -6.64 -13.30
C THR A 99 -5.39 -6.65 -12.29
N ILE A 100 -5.28 -5.88 -11.25
CA ILE A 100 -6.25 -5.90 -10.13
C ILE A 100 -7.48 -5.01 -10.34
N CYS A 101 -7.45 -4.09 -11.32
CA CYS A 101 -8.61 -3.26 -11.67
C CYS A 101 -8.66 -2.98 -13.16
N ASP A 102 -9.79 -2.46 -13.63
CA ASP A 102 -10.01 -2.18 -15.05
C ASP A 102 -9.11 -1.05 -15.60
N THR A 103 -8.58 -0.18 -14.74
CA THR A 103 -7.57 0.81 -15.12
C THR A 103 -6.20 0.15 -15.36
N LEU A 104 -5.73 -0.71 -14.45
CA LEU A 104 -4.39 -1.27 -14.53
C LEU A 104 -4.22 -2.29 -15.66
N ARG A 105 -5.29 -2.99 -16.03
CA ARG A 105 -5.23 -3.95 -17.15
C ARG A 105 -4.83 -3.28 -18.48
N PRO A 106 -5.53 -2.25 -18.99
CA PRO A 106 -5.08 -1.54 -20.21
C PRO A 106 -3.82 -0.70 -19.98
N MET A 107 -3.58 -0.18 -18.77
CA MET A 107 -2.37 0.58 -18.46
C MET A 107 -1.10 -0.23 -18.66
N SER A 108 -1.11 -1.54 -18.47
CA SER A 108 0.05 -2.41 -18.77
C SER A 108 0.47 -2.32 -20.24
N GLN A 109 -0.50 -2.22 -21.16
CA GLN A 109 -0.21 -2.03 -22.57
C GLN A 109 0.29 -0.60 -22.86
N ASN A 110 -0.30 0.39 -22.18
CA ASN A 110 0.15 1.79 -22.32
C ASN A 110 1.61 1.93 -21.82
N PHE A 111 1.98 1.26 -20.72
CA PHE A 111 3.38 1.21 -20.28
C PHE A 111 4.29 0.55 -21.33
N ARG A 112 3.88 -0.58 -21.92
CA ARG A 112 4.66 -1.24 -22.98
C ARG A 112 4.87 -0.34 -24.18
N VAL A 113 3.82 0.32 -24.65
CA VAL A 113 3.91 1.25 -25.79
C VAL A 113 4.78 2.46 -25.46
N ALA A 114 4.62 3.03 -24.26
CA ALA A 114 5.36 4.21 -23.85
C ALA A 114 6.86 3.92 -23.61
N MET A 115 7.18 2.74 -23.09
CA MET A 115 8.56 2.35 -22.77
C MET A 115 9.28 1.72 -23.96
N GLY A 116 8.56 1.02 -24.86
CA GLY A 116 9.20 0.30 -25.96
C GLY A 116 10.29 -0.65 -25.44
N ASP A 117 11.46 -0.61 -26.06
CA ASP A 117 12.62 -1.43 -25.68
C ASP A 117 13.47 -0.83 -24.55
N LYS A 118 13.07 0.30 -23.97
CA LYS A 118 13.85 0.99 -22.94
C LYS A 118 13.78 0.29 -21.58
N MET A 119 12.68 -0.43 -21.30
CA MET A 119 12.44 -1.04 -20.01
C MET A 119 11.53 -2.27 -20.15
N LYS A 120 11.86 -3.34 -19.45
CA LYS A 120 11.01 -4.54 -19.38
C LYS A 120 9.72 -4.22 -18.60
N VAL A 121 8.58 -4.36 -19.26
CA VAL A 121 7.26 -4.26 -18.63
C VAL A 121 6.72 -5.67 -18.43
N ILE A 122 6.74 -6.12 -17.18
CA ILE A 122 6.29 -7.44 -16.75
C ILE A 122 4.81 -7.36 -16.41
N PHE A 123 4.01 -8.13 -17.11
CA PHE A 123 2.57 -8.16 -16.90
C PHE A 123 2.21 -9.32 -15.99
N LEU A 124 1.39 -9.05 -14.96
CA LEU A 124 0.89 -10.05 -14.04
C LEU A 124 -0.64 -10.08 -14.08
N ALA A 125 -1.22 -11.17 -14.59
CA ALA A 125 -2.64 -11.41 -14.52
C ALA A 125 -3.01 -12.11 -13.20
N HIS A 126 -4.04 -11.59 -12.52
CA HIS A 126 -4.61 -12.24 -11.34
C HIS A 126 -5.92 -12.95 -11.67
N PRO A 127 -6.19 -14.13 -11.08
CA PRO A 127 -7.46 -14.82 -11.28
C PRO A 127 -8.59 -14.09 -10.53
N GLN A 128 -9.76 -14.02 -11.15
CA GLN A 128 -10.96 -13.53 -10.45
C GLN A 128 -11.40 -14.53 -9.38
N ASN A 129 -11.49 -15.82 -9.72
CA ASN A 129 -11.72 -16.87 -8.73
C ASN A 129 -10.35 -17.38 -8.23
N ARG A 130 -9.98 -16.91 -7.04
CA ARG A 130 -8.67 -17.20 -6.43
C ARG A 130 -8.68 -18.36 -5.43
N PHE A 131 -9.86 -18.88 -5.06
CA PHE A 131 -9.99 -19.90 -4.00
C PHE A 131 -9.97 -21.32 -4.54
N GLU A 132 -10.55 -21.54 -5.71
CA GLU A 132 -10.63 -22.86 -6.31
C GLU A 132 -9.25 -23.31 -6.84
N GLU A 133 -9.04 -24.63 -6.89
CA GLU A 133 -7.76 -25.20 -7.31
C GLU A 133 -7.30 -24.70 -8.70
N PHE A 134 -8.23 -24.53 -9.64
CA PHE A 134 -7.89 -23.97 -10.95
C PHE A 134 -7.45 -22.51 -10.89
N GLY A 135 -7.98 -21.73 -9.94
CA GLY A 135 -7.57 -20.34 -9.73
C GLY A 135 -6.21 -20.23 -9.07
N LEU A 136 -5.93 -21.11 -8.09
CA LEU A 136 -4.60 -21.24 -7.49
C LEU A 136 -3.57 -21.60 -8.55
N LYS A 137 -3.85 -22.63 -9.36
CA LYS A 137 -2.95 -23.07 -10.43
C LYS A 137 -2.71 -21.97 -11.47
N PHE A 138 -3.74 -21.23 -11.86
CA PHE A 138 -3.58 -20.07 -12.75
C PHE A 138 -2.65 -19.02 -12.13
N CYS A 139 -2.79 -18.74 -10.85
CA CYS A 139 -1.93 -17.79 -10.15
C CYS A 139 -0.47 -18.26 -10.06
N GLU A 140 -0.25 -19.56 -9.81
CA GLU A 140 1.07 -20.20 -9.84
C GLU A 140 1.74 -20.07 -11.22
N GLU A 141 1.00 -20.33 -12.30
CA GLU A 141 1.48 -20.19 -13.68
C GLU A 141 1.85 -18.74 -14.02
N GLU A 142 1.04 -17.78 -13.60
CA GLU A 142 1.33 -16.35 -13.78
C GLU A 142 2.55 -15.90 -12.96
N TYR A 143 2.71 -16.38 -11.73
CA TYR A 143 3.93 -16.11 -10.96
C TYR A 143 5.16 -16.78 -11.57
N ALA A 144 5.02 -17.96 -12.19
CA ALA A 144 6.10 -18.58 -12.96
C ALA A 144 6.50 -17.74 -14.19
N ASN A 145 5.53 -17.12 -14.87
CA ASN A 145 5.79 -16.18 -15.97
C ASN A 145 6.54 -14.94 -15.48
N VAL A 146 6.10 -14.33 -14.36
CA VAL A 146 6.80 -13.20 -13.74
C VAL A 146 8.23 -13.59 -13.33
N LYS A 147 8.42 -14.80 -12.73
CA LYS A 147 9.73 -15.32 -12.38
C LYS A 147 10.63 -15.40 -13.61
N ALA A 148 10.14 -15.98 -14.71
CA ALA A 148 10.92 -16.09 -15.95
C ALA A 148 11.31 -14.71 -16.52
N ASP A 149 10.40 -13.76 -16.53
CA ASP A 149 10.69 -12.38 -16.93
C ASP A 149 11.75 -11.71 -16.02
N LEU A 150 11.71 -11.98 -14.71
CA LEU A 150 12.72 -11.48 -13.77
C LEU A 150 14.08 -12.16 -13.95
N GLU A 151 14.12 -13.46 -14.30
CA GLU A 151 15.35 -14.20 -14.65
C GLU A 151 16.03 -13.62 -15.89
N GLU A 152 15.28 -13.19 -16.90
CA GLU A 152 15.84 -12.45 -18.03
C GLU A 152 16.48 -11.12 -17.58
N VAL A 153 15.86 -10.42 -16.63
CA VAL A 153 16.40 -9.15 -16.11
C VAL A 153 17.63 -9.40 -15.24
N CYS A 154 17.59 -10.33 -14.29
CA CYS A 154 18.72 -10.57 -13.37
C CYS A 154 19.86 -11.35 -14.05
N GLY A 155 19.57 -12.21 -15.03
CA GLY A 155 20.55 -12.99 -15.77
C GLY A 155 20.94 -14.32 -15.11
N HIS A 156 20.14 -14.78 -14.14
CA HIS A 156 20.34 -16.08 -13.46
C HIS A 156 19.00 -16.69 -13.02
N GLU A 157 19.03 -17.98 -12.70
CA GLU A 157 17.86 -18.70 -12.19
C GLU A 157 17.46 -18.22 -10.79
N ILE A 158 16.16 -18.06 -10.55
CA ILE A 158 15.57 -17.81 -9.25
C ILE A 158 15.08 -19.14 -8.68
N THR A 159 15.82 -19.70 -7.72
CA THR A 159 15.52 -21.03 -7.18
C THR A 159 14.31 -20.99 -6.24
N ASN A 160 13.65 -22.15 -6.08
CA ASN A 160 12.55 -22.30 -5.11
C ASN A 160 13.01 -21.93 -3.69
N ASP A 161 14.20 -22.37 -3.28
CA ASP A 161 14.72 -22.07 -1.93
C ASP A 161 14.96 -20.56 -1.73
N ALA A 162 15.44 -19.84 -2.75
CA ALA A 162 15.59 -18.40 -2.69
C ALA A 162 14.24 -17.70 -2.49
N ILE A 163 13.17 -18.19 -3.13
CA ILE A 163 11.82 -17.63 -2.95
C ILE A 163 11.28 -17.96 -1.54
N LEU A 164 11.49 -19.18 -1.04
CA LEU A 164 11.09 -19.56 0.32
C LEU A 164 11.82 -18.72 1.38
N ASP A 165 13.09 -18.41 1.18
CA ASP A 165 13.83 -17.50 2.08
C ASP A 165 13.34 -16.05 1.96
N ALA A 166 13.00 -15.57 0.77
CA ALA A 166 12.37 -14.27 0.57
C ALA A 166 11.01 -14.19 1.31
N ILE A 167 10.19 -15.24 1.26
CA ILE A 167 8.91 -15.33 1.98
C ILE A 167 9.11 -15.08 3.48
N LYS A 168 10.11 -15.72 4.10
CA LYS A 168 10.43 -15.52 5.54
C LYS A 168 10.79 -14.05 5.84
N VAL A 169 11.60 -13.43 4.97
CA VAL A 169 11.98 -12.01 5.11
C VAL A 169 10.75 -11.11 5.06
N TYR A 170 9.85 -11.36 4.12
CA TYR A 170 8.63 -10.55 3.97
C TYR A 170 7.60 -10.80 5.07
N ASN A 171 7.40 -12.04 5.52
CA ASN A 171 6.54 -12.35 6.65
C ASN A 171 7.03 -11.69 7.94
N LYS A 172 8.35 -11.72 8.18
CA LYS A 172 8.95 -10.99 9.30
C LYS A 172 8.65 -9.49 9.22
N SER A 173 8.77 -8.89 8.05
CA SER A 173 8.43 -7.49 7.83
C SER A 173 6.92 -7.21 8.01
N ARG A 174 6.04 -8.11 7.57
CA ARG A 174 4.58 -8.01 7.79
C ARG A 174 4.25 -8.03 9.29
N ALA A 175 4.86 -8.94 10.04
CA ALA A 175 4.69 -9.03 11.48
C ALA A 175 5.15 -7.74 12.19
N ALA A 176 6.32 -7.21 11.82
CA ALA A 176 6.83 -5.97 12.40
C ALA A 176 5.92 -4.76 12.11
N ARG A 177 5.33 -4.68 10.91
CA ARG A 177 4.37 -3.61 10.55
C ARG A 177 3.04 -3.76 11.31
N ARG A 178 2.54 -4.97 11.51
CA ARG A 178 1.34 -5.21 12.35
C ARG A 178 1.58 -4.77 13.79
N GLU A 179 2.72 -5.08 14.35
CA GLU A 179 3.08 -4.61 15.70
C GLU A 179 3.22 -3.08 15.75
N PHE A 180 3.84 -2.47 14.73
CA PHE A 180 3.96 -1.02 14.65
C PHE A 180 2.60 -0.32 14.66
N VAL A 181 1.62 -0.76 13.87
CA VAL A 181 0.31 -0.07 13.83
C VAL A 181 -0.47 -0.24 15.12
N LYS A 182 -0.26 -1.35 15.85
CA LYS A 182 -0.81 -1.55 17.20
C LYS A 182 -0.17 -0.54 18.18
N LEU A 183 1.16 -0.47 18.21
CA LEU A 183 1.90 0.47 19.08
C LEU A 183 1.59 1.93 18.71
N ALA A 184 1.39 2.23 17.44
CA ALA A 184 0.97 3.57 17.00
C ALA A 184 -0.37 4.00 17.58
N ASN A 185 -1.32 3.07 17.74
CA ASN A 185 -2.58 3.34 18.43
C ASN A 185 -2.43 3.49 19.93
N GLU A 186 -1.48 2.80 20.56
CA GLU A 186 -1.18 2.88 22.00
C GLU A 186 -0.43 4.17 22.37
N HIS A 187 0.33 4.75 21.41
CA HIS A 187 1.22 5.90 21.60
C HIS A 187 0.91 7.04 20.61
N CYS A 188 -0.35 7.45 20.52
CA CYS A 188 -0.82 8.51 19.59
C CYS A 188 -0.17 9.88 19.84
N ASP A 189 0.35 10.12 21.04
CA ASP A 189 1.11 11.33 21.42
C ASP A 189 2.51 11.36 20.80
N VAL A 190 3.08 10.20 20.50
CA VAL A 190 4.42 10.04 19.89
C VAL A 190 4.31 9.77 18.40
N VAL A 191 3.38 8.88 18.02
CA VAL A 191 3.19 8.45 16.63
C VAL A 191 2.04 9.23 15.99
N THR A 192 2.37 10.41 15.47
CA THR A 192 1.41 11.25 14.75
C THR A 192 1.01 10.64 13.40
N PRO A 193 -0.12 11.04 12.77
CA PRO A 193 -0.52 10.58 11.45
C PRO A 193 0.56 10.71 10.37
N THR A 194 1.31 11.80 10.36
CA THR A 194 2.43 11.99 9.40
C THR A 194 3.60 11.04 9.67
N LYS A 195 3.96 10.82 10.94
CA LYS A 195 5.01 9.87 11.31
C LYS A 195 4.62 8.44 10.97
N ARG A 196 3.37 8.06 11.28
CA ARG A 196 2.82 6.73 10.96
C ARG A 196 2.90 6.45 9.46
N SER A 197 2.41 7.38 8.65
CA SER A 197 2.46 7.26 7.18
C SER A 197 3.89 7.19 6.66
N ALA A 198 4.82 7.99 7.18
CA ALA A 198 6.22 7.96 6.76
C ALA A 198 6.89 6.61 7.02
N VAL A 199 6.64 6.01 8.20
CA VAL A 199 7.18 4.68 8.55
C VAL A 199 6.64 3.62 7.58
N LEU A 200 5.32 3.57 7.35
CA LEU A 200 4.72 2.56 6.48
C LEU A 200 5.11 2.76 5.00
N LYS A 201 5.23 4.01 4.54
CA LYS A 201 5.62 4.36 3.18
C LYS A 201 7.10 4.02 2.90
N ALA A 202 7.98 4.17 3.87
CA ALA A 202 9.40 3.87 3.72
C ALA A 202 9.69 2.42 3.33
N PHE A 203 8.80 1.47 3.70
CA PHE A 203 8.86 0.07 3.28
C PHE A 203 9.03 -0.08 1.77
N PHE A 204 8.36 0.74 0.98
CA PHE A 204 8.37 0.63 -0.48
C PHE A 204 9.64 1.18 -1.15
N PHE A 205 10.52 1.81 -0.40
CA PHE A 205 11.73 2.44 -0.92
C PHE A 205 13.03 1.96 -0.27
N MET A 206 12.91 1.13 0.77
CA MET A 206 14.06 0.56 1.49
C MET A 206 14.23 -0.93 1.17
N GLU A 207 15.46 -1.43 1.32
CA GLU A 207 15.68 -2.88 1.34
C GLU A 207 14.98 -3.50 2.55
N LYS A 208 14.30 -4.61 2.33
CA LYS A 208 13.39 -5.19 3.33
C LYS A 208 14.06 -5.60 4.64
N PRO A 209 15.28 -6.21 4.64
CA PRO A 209 15.98 -6.50 5.90
C PRO A 209 16.34 -5.24 6.70
N GLU A 210 16.81 -4.18 6.02
CA GLU A 210 17.15 -2.90 6.66
C GLU A 210 15.92 -2.24 7.27
N TYR A 211 14.85 -2.12 6.46
CA TYR A 211 13.57 -1.58 6.92
C TYR A 211 13.06 -2.32 8.16
N THR A 212 13.03 -3.66 8.09
CA THR A 212 12.50 -4.50 9.17
C THR A 212 13.30 -4.35 10.44
N ALA A 213 14.63 -4.36 10.37
CA ALA A 213 15.49 -4.20 11.55
C ALA A 213 15.26 -2.84 12.24
N LYS A 214 15.15 -1.75 11.46
CA LYS A 214 14.87 -0.40 12.00
C LYS A 214 13.45 -0.30 12.59
N LEU A 215 12.49 -0.96 11.96
CA LEU A 215 11.12 -0.99 12.47
C LEU A 215 11.01 -1.80 13.76
N GLU A 216 11.71 -2.93 13.88
CA GLU A 216 11.78 -3.72 15.12
C GLU A 216 12.44 -2.90 16.25
N GLU A 217 13.49 -2.11 15.94
CA GLU A 217 14.09 -1.19 16.91
C GLU A 217 13.07 -0.13 17.36
N LEU A 218 12.35 0.50 16.41
CA LEU A 218 11.30 1.48 16.72
C LEU A 218 10.17 0.86 17.56
N ASN A 219 9.70 -0.33 17.20
CA ASN A 219 8.68 -1.06 17.95
C ASN A 219 9.11 -1.34 19.40
N LYS A 220 10.37 -1.75 19.60
CA LYS A 220 10.94 -1.98 20.93
C LYS A 220 10.97 -0.70 21.76
N GLU A 221 11.38 0.41 21.18
CA GLU A 221 11.44 1.71 21.86
C GLU A 221 10.02 2.21 22.21
N LEU A 222 9.04 2.06 21.29
CA LEU A 222 7.65 2.41 21.56
C LEU A 222 7.05 1.55 22.67
N ALA A 223 7.24 0.23 22.63
CA ALA A 223 6.73 -0.69 23.64
C ALA A 223 7.30 -0.44 25.05
N ALA A 224 8.44 0.25 25.17
CA ALA A 224 9.02 0.64 26.44
C ALA A 224 8.37 1.90 27.07
N LEU A 225 7.56 2.63 26.30
CA LEU A 225 6.84 3.81 26.78
C LEU A 225 5.55 3.42 27.54
N PRO A 226 5.09 4.23 28.47
CA PRO A 226 3.74 4.07 29.02
C PRO A 226 2.68 4.31 27.95
N VAL A 227 1.62 3.52 27.95
CA VAL A 227 0.49 3.70 27.05
C VAL A 227 -0.11 5.10 27.23
N CYS A 228 -0.33 5.79 26.12
CA CYS A 228 -0.85 7.16 26.14
C CYS A 228 -2.34 7.20 26.50
N ASP A 229 -2.70 8.07 27.42
CA ASP A 229 -4.10 8.43 27.69
C ASP A 229 -4.55 9.55 26.72
N TRP A 230 -4.78 9.14 25.45
CA TRP A 230 -5.14 10.09 24.38
C TRP A 230 -6.47 10.78 24.65
N LYS A 231 -6.46 12.10 24.70
CA LYS A 231 -7.66 12.94 24.96
C LYS A 231 -8.34 13.44 23.69
N GLY A 232 -7.65 13.38 22.56
CA GLY A 232 -8.20 13.72 21.25
C GLY A 232 -9.15 12.66 20.70
N THR A 233 -9.48 12.79 19.45
CA THR A 233 -10.31 11.83 18.70
C THR A 233 -9.45 10.75 18.06
N LYS A 234 -9.97 9.53 17.97
CA LYS A 234 -9.37 8.43 17.19
C LYS A 234 -10.28 8.06 16.03
N VAL A 235 -9.69 7.84 14.85
CA VAL A 235 -10.42 7.39 13.67
C VAL A 235 -9.76 6.18 13.03
N VAL A 236 -10.54 5.43 12.27
CA VAL A 236 -10.04 4.49 11.26
C VAL A 236 -9.98 5.21 9.92
N THR A 237 -8.93 4.98 9.16
CA THR A 237 -8.82 5.46 7.77
C THR A 237 -9.06 4.31 6.78
N SER A 238 -9.65 4.61 5.63
CA SER A 238 -9.79 3.66 4.52
C SER A 238 -9.49 4.35 3.20
N GLY A 239 -8.97 3.63 2.21
CA GLY A 239 -8.60 4.19 0.90
C GLY A 239 -7.55 3.38 0.17
N ILE A 240 -7.06 3.88 -0.95
CA ILE A 240 -5.98 3.25 -1.73
C ILE A 240 -4.62 3.81 -1.31
N ILE A 241 -4.43 5.13 -1.37
CA ILE A 241 -3.20 5.80 -0.95
C ILE A 241 -3.56 7.02 -0.09
N VAL A 242 -3.03 7.06 1.14
CA VAL A 242 -3.24 8.12 2.12
C VAL A 242 -1.87 8.58 2.64
N ASP A 243 -1.09 9.21 1.79
CA ASP A 243 0.33 9.50 2.06
C ASP A 243 0.72 10.97 1.87
N ASN A 244 -0.24 11.86 1.64
CA ASN A 244 0.04 13.29 1.51
C ASN A 244 0.25 13.94 2.88
N PRO A 245 1.46 14.44 3.20
CA PRO A 245 1.74 15.00 4.53
C PRO A 245 0.82 16.15 4.91
N LYS A 246 0.48 17.05 3.96
CA LYS A 246 -0.41 18.18 4.22
C LYS A 246 -1.82 17.77 4.61
N LEU A 247 -2.31 16.68 4.02
CA LEU A 247 -3.61 16.11 4.37
C LEU A 247 -3.56 15.47 5.77
N LEU A 248 -2.48 14.79 6.10
CA LEU A 248 -2.29 14.16 7.41
C LEU A 248 -2.03 15.19 8.53
N GLU A 249 -1.35 16.29 8.23
CA GLU A 249 -1.18 17.43 9.17
C GLU A 249 -2.53 18.03 9.60
N ILE A 250 -3.57 17.95 8.75
CA ILE A 250 -4.91 18.41 9.15
C ILE A 250 -5.46 17.57 10.30
N PHE A 251 -5.21 16.26 10.32
CA PHE A 251 -5.59 15.40 11.43
C PHE A 251 -4.86 15.80 12.72
N GLU A 252 -3.56 16.03 12.63
CA GLU A 252 -2.74 16.46 13.77
C GLU A 252 -3.23 17.79 14.35
N ASN A 253 -3.51 18.77 13.49
CA ASN A 253 -4.00 20.08 13.87
C ASN A 253 -5.40 20.05 14.55
N ASN A 254 -6.17 18.99 14.31
CA ASN A 254 -7.49 18.76 14.91
C ASN A 254 -7.46 17.71 16.04
N ASN A 255 -6.29 17.35 16.57
CA ASN A 255 -6.11 16.33 17.60
C ASN A 255 -6.75 14.97 17.24
N ILE A 256 -6.67 14.58 15.97
CA ILE A 256 -7.17 13.30 15.47
C ILE A 256 -5.99 12.32 15.30
N ALA A 257 -6.06 11.19 15.96
CA ALA A 257 -5.13 10.08 15.78
C ALA A 257 -5.73 8.99 14.88
N ILE A 258 -4.86 8.28 14.15
CA ILE A 258 -5.25 7.11 13.35
C ILE A 258 -5.06 5.85 14.20
N ALA A 259 -6.16 5.26 14.67
CA ALA A 259 -6.15 4.08 15.52
C ALA A 259 -5.90 2.78 14.74
N ALA A 260 -6.44 2.70 13.54
CA ALA A 260 -6.27 1.59 12.61
C ALA A 260 -6.55 2.08 11.18
N ASP A 261 -6.27 1.25 10.20
CA ASP A 261 -6.54 1.57 8.82
C ASP A 261 -6.99 0.35 7.99
N ASP A 262 -7.70 0.63 6.91
CA ASP A 262 -8.01 -0.28 5.83
C ASP A 262 -7.56 0.36 4.50
N VAL A 263 -6.28 0.71 4.44
CA VAL A 263 -5.64 1.39 3.30
C VAL A 263 -4.78 0.41 2.51
N ALA A 264 -4.85 0.46 1.18
CA ALA A 264 -4.20 -0.53 0.32
C ALA A 264 -2.67 -0.57 0.48
N HIS A 265 -2.00 0.58 0.51
CA HIS A 265 -0.54 0.63 0.67
C HIS A 265 -0.09 0.52 2.15
N GLU A 266 -1.02 0.48 3.10
CA GLU A 266 -0.77 0.31 4.53
C GLU A 266 -1.22 -1.09 5.00
N SER A 267 -2.22 -1.20 5.87
CA SER A 267 -2.55 -2.47 6.54
C SER A 267 -2.95 -3.60 5.58
N ARG A 268 -3.63 -3.32 4.46
CA ARG A 268 -3.97 -4.36 3.50
C ARG A 268 -2.72 -5.04 2.92
N SER A 269 -1.60 -4.32 2.75
CA SER A 269 -0.35 -4.85 2.18
C SER A 269 0.39 -5.84 3.11
N PHE A 270 0.06 -5.84 4.41
CA PHE A 270 0.74 -6.69 5.39
C PHE A 270 -0.20 -7.48 6.33
N ARG A 271 -1.49 -7.52 5.97
CA ARG A 271 -2.52 -8.22 6.76
C ARG A 271 -2.37 -9.74 6.68
N THR A 272 -1.99 -10.26 5.52
CA THR A 272 -1.95 -11.69 5.21
C THR A 272 -0.53 -12.17 4.96
N ASP A 273 -0.07 -13.15 5.73
CA ASP A 273 1.23 -13.78 5.54
C ASP A 273 1.19 -14.82 4.40
N VAL A 274 2.35 -15.06 3.79
CA VAL A 274 2.54 -16.21 2.90
C VAL A 274 2.67 -17.46 3.78
N PRO A 275 1.96 -18.58 3.51
CA PRO A 275 2.15 -19.83 4.23
C PRO A 275 3.59 -20.34 4.13
N GLU A 276 4.24 -20.61 5.27
CA GLU A 276 5.64 -21.09 5.34
C GLU A 276 5.75 -22.61 5.40
N ASP A 277 4.63 -23.31 5.55
CA ASP A 277 4.53 -24.77 5.53
C ASP A 277 4.42 -25.38 4.13
N GLU A 278 4.26 -24.55 3.09
CA GLU A 278 4.22 -24.95 1.71
C GLU A 278 5.64 -25.13 1.15
N GLN A 279 5.89 -26.28 0.46
CA GLN A 279 7.20 -26.60 -0.11
C GLN A 279 7.43 -25.96 -1.49
N ASP A 280 6.36 -25.70 -2.23
CA ASP A 280 6.38 -24.99 -3.50
C ASP A 280 6.16 -23.51 -3.23
N ALA A 281 7.20 -22.70 -3.48
CA ALA A 281 7.20 -21.29 -3.17
C ALA A 281 6.18 -20.51 -4.02
N LEU A 282 5.98 -20.86 -5.29
CA LEU A 282 4.98 -20.20 -6.14
C LEU A 282 3.57 -20.51 -5.66
N ARG A 283 3.34 -21.76 -5.24
CA ARG A 283 2.07 -22.15 -4.62
C ARG A 283 1.83 -21.44 -3.29
N ALA A 284 2.87 -21.26 -2.47
CA ALA A 284 2.78 -20.48 -1.23
C ALA A 284 2.32 -19.03 -1.50
N LEU A 285 2.91 -18.36 -2.50
CA LEU A 285 2.52 -17.03 -2.93
C LEU A 285 1.08 -17.00 -3.47
N ALA A 286 0.67 -17.98 -4.27
CA ALA A 286 -0.69 -18.10 -4.78
C ALA A 286 -1.70 -18.29 -3.64
N LYS A 287 -1.37 -19.08 -2.61
CA LYS A 287 -2.18 -19.26 -1.40
C LYS A 287 -2.31 -17.96 -0.60
N GLN A 288 -1.24 -17.16 -0.50
CA GLN A 288 -1.36 -15.84 0.12
C GLN A 288 -2.40 -14.99 -0.62
N PHE A 289 -2.31 -14.90 -1.94
CA PHE A 289 -3.27 -14.15 -2.75
C PHE A 289 -4.69 -14.67 -2.56
N ALA A 290 -4.88 -15.98 -2.53
CA ALA A 290 -6.18 -16.60 -2.25
C ALA A 290 -6.74 -16.24 -0.86
N ASN A 291 -5.86 -16.10 0.14
CA ASN A 291 -6.23 -15.83 1.53
C ASN A 291 -6.38 -14.32 1.86
N MET A 292 -6.14 -13.43 0.91
CA MET A 292 -6.37 -11.99 1.10
C MET A 292 -7.88 -11.71 1.13
N ASP A 293 -8.43 -11.55 2.34
CA ASP A 293 -9.84 -11.27 2.55
C ASP A 293 -10.13 -9.79 2.82
N TYR A 294 -11.40 -9.41 2.65
CA TYR A 294 -11.93 -8.07 2.94
C TYR A 294 -11.25 -6.97 2.14
N ASP A 295 -10.84 -7.28 0.92
CA ASP A 295 -10.23 -6.31 0.02
C ASP A 295 -11.18 -5.90 -1.10
N ILE A 296 -11.25 -4.62 -1.36
CA ILE A 296 -12.13 -4.03 -2.36
C ILE A 296 -11.80 -4.44 -3.79
N LEU A 297 -10.52 -4.77 -4.05
CA LEU A 297 -10.05 -5.14 -5.37
C LEU A 297 -10.21 -6.64 -5.65
N LEU A 298 -10.61 -7.44 -4.64
CA LEU A 298 -10.67 -8.88 -4.74
C LEU A 298 -12.11 -9.39 -4.62
N TYR A 299 -12.54 -10.15 -5.63
CA TYR A 299 -13.83 -10.84 -5.59
C TYR A 299 -13.87 -11.88 -4.47
N ASP A 300 -14.95 -11.87 -3.67
CA ASP A 300 -15.24 -12.83 -2.62
C ASP A 300 -16.33 -13.81 -3.07
N PRO A 301 -15.99 -15.02 -3.54
CA PRO A 301 -16.97 -16.01 -3.98
C PRO A 301 -17.69 -16.70 -2.83
N GLN A 302 -17.19 -16.59 -1.60
CA GLN A 302 -17.76 -17.30 -0.43
C GLN A 302 -18.96 -16.55 0.17
N SER A 303 -19.20 -15.31 -0.26
CA SER A 303 -20.27 -14.51 0.29
C SER A 303 -21.04 -13.75 -0.79
N SER A 304 -22.37 -13.87 -0.75
CA SER A 304 -23.27 -13.01 -1.52
C SER A 304 -23.40 -11.60 -0.91
N LYS A 305 -22.75 -11.35 0.22
CA LYS A 305 -22.76 -10.07 0.93
C LYS A 305 -21.35 -9.48 0.92
N ASN A 306 -21.27 -8.15 0.87
CA ASN A 306 -20.02 -7.46 1.08
C ASN A 306 -19.63 -7.55 2.56
N ARG A 307 -18.71 -8.46 2.89
CA ARG A 307 -18.19 -8.65 4.26
C ARG A 307 -17.19 -7.56 4.69
N ARG A 308 -16.62 -6.81 3.75
CA ARG A 308 -15.64 -5.76 4.06
C ARG A 308 -16.28 -4.64 4.91
N GLY A 309 -17.51 -4.25 4.60
CA GLY A 309 -18.20 -3.23 5.38
C GLY A 309 -18.34 -3.59 6.86
N GLU A 310 -18.70 -4.85 7.16
CA GLU A 310 -18.78 -5.37 8.52
C GLU A 310 -17.39 -5.45 9.18
N PHE A 311 -16.39 -5.90 8.43
CA PHE A 311 -14.99 -5.95 8.90
C PHE A 311 -14.46 -4.56 9.28
N VAL A 312 -14.72 -3.55 8.47
CA VAL A 312 -14.28 -2.16 8.74
C VAL A 312 -15.04 -1.56 9.92
N ALA A 313 -16.35 -1.84 10.05
CA ALA A 313 -17.12 -1.42 11.21
C ALA A 313 -16.59 -2.06 12.51
N ASP A 314 -16.27 -3.34 12.47
CA ASP A 314 -15.62 -4.06 13.57
C ASP A 314 -14.24 -3.46 13.91
N MET A 315 -13.47 -3.06 12.90
CA MET A 315 -12.17 -2.42 13.10
C MET A 315 -12.30 -1.11 13.87
N VAL A 316 -13.30 -0.27 13.56
CA VAL A 316 -13.57 0.97 14.31
C VAL A 316 -13.81 0.65 15.78
N THR A 317 -14.66 -0.32 16.05
CA THR A 317 -15.01 -0.71 17.43
C THR A 317 -13.80 -1.28 18.20
N LYS A 318 -13.08 -2.22 17.58
CA LYS A 318 -11.95 -2.94 18.21
C LYS A 318 -10.72 -2.05 18.43
N SER A 319 -10.50 -1.05 17.60
CA SER A 319 -9.39 -0.11 17.75
C SER A 319 -9.66 1.02 18.75
N GLY A 320 -10.88 1.14 19.27
CA GLY A 320 -11.31 2.24 20.13
C GLY A 320 -11.49 3.56 19.38
N ALA A 321 -11.65 3.52 18.06
CA ALA A 321 -11.94 4.68 17.24
C ALA A 321 -13.40 5.13 17.38
N GLN A 322 -13.66 6.43 17.21
CA GLN A 322 -15.00 7.01 17.29
C GLN A 322 -15.67 7.12 15.90
N GLY A 323 -14.91 6.98 14.83
CA GLY A 323 -15.45 7.11 13.48
C GLY A 323 -14.48 6.67 12.39
N LEU A 324 -14.92 6.81 11.14
CA LEU A 324 -14.15 6.44 9.96
C LEU A 324 -14.01 7.62 8.98
N VAL A 325 -12.81 7.79 8.43
CA VAL A 325 -12.54 8.71 7.32
C VAL A 325 -12.19 7.88 6.08
N LEU A 326 -13.05 7.93 5.08
CA LEU A 326 -12.80 7.30 3.78
C LEU A 326 -12.14 8.31 2.83
N PHE A 327 -10.94 8.02 2.39
CA PHE A 327 -10.23 8.74 1.34
C PHE A 327 -10.57 8.11 -0.02
N MET A 328 -11.62 8.61 -0.65
CA MET A 328 -12.08 8.15 -1.95
C MET A 328 -11.15 8.70 -3.04
N GLN A 329 -10.31 7.84 -3.59
CA GLN A 329 -9.47 8.20 -4.74
C GLN A 329 -10.36 8.48 -5.94
N GLN A 330 -10.25 9.67 -6.53
CA GLN A 330 -11.03 10.05 -7.70
C GLN A 330 -10.76 9.09 -8.88
N PHE A 331 -11.83 8.63 -9.52
CA PHE A 331 -11.80 7.63 -10.60
C PHE A 331 -11.26 6.25 -10.16
N CYS A 332 -11.42 5.89 -8.89
CA CYS A 332 -11.19 4.53 -8.43
C CYS A 332 -12.51 3.75 -8.47
N ASP A 333 -12.82 3.15 -9.61
CA ASP A 333 -14.09 2.41 -9.81
C ASP A 333 -14.38 1.38 -8.71
N PRO A 334 -13.41 0.54 -8.25
CA PRO A 334 -13.69 -0.40 -7.17
C PRO A 334 -14.17 0.27 -5.88
N GLU A 335 -13.52 1.39 -5.48
CA GLU A 335 -13.93 2.12 -4.26
C GLU A 335 -15.29 2.82 -4.43
N GLU A 336 -15.51 3.44 -5.59
CA GLU A 336 -16.76 4.15 -5.86
C GLU A 336 -17.96 3.20 -5.93
N MET A 337 -17.80 2.03 -6.57
CA MET A 337 -18.83 1.02 -6.68
C MET A 337 -19.14 0.31 -5.36
N GLU A 338 -18.13 0.12 -4.51
CA GLU A 338 -18.31 -0.56 -3.21
C GLU A 338 -18.81 0.38 -2.12
N TYR A 339 -18.57 1.68 -2.22
CA TYR A 339 -18.89 2.67 -1.19
C TYR A 339 -20.32 2.59 -0.64
N PRO A 340 -21.38 2.38 -1.46
CA PRO A 340 -22.74 2.25 -0.92
C PRO A 340 -22.91 1.10 0.09
N TYR A 341 -22.18 0.00 -0.10
CA TYR A 341 -22.23 -1.16 0.81
C TYR A 341 -21.46 -0.87 2.10
N LEU A 342 -20.27 -0.30 1.99
CA LEU A 342 -19.48 0.15 3.14
C LEU A 342 -20.27 1.16 3.98
N LYS A 343 -20.83 2.18 3.33
CA LYS A 343 -21.68 3.19 3.99
C LYS A 343 -22.83 2.55 4.74
N LYS A 344 -23.57 1.63 4.10
CA LYS A 344 -24.70 0.93 4.73
C LYS A 344 -24.28 0.13 5.97
N ALA A 345 -23.12 -0.53 5.93
CA ALA A 345 -22.60 -1.27 7.07
C ALA A 345 -22.26 -0.34 8.25
N LEU A 346 -21.61 0.80 7.98
CA LEU A 346 -21.29 1.81 8.97
C LEU A 346 -22.55 2.46 9.58
N ASP A 347 -23.54 2.81 8.73
CA ASP A 347 -24.82 3.35 9.17
C ASP A 347 -25.55 2.36 10.10
N ASN A 348 -25.60 1.07 9.72
CA ASN A 348 -26.23 0.01 10.53
C ASN A 348 -25.53 -0.19 11.88
N ALA A 349 -24.22 0.01 11.92
CA ALA A 349 -23.42 -0.06 13.15
C ALA A 349 -23.44 1.25 13.97
N GLY A 350 -24.10 2.30 13.47
CA GLY A 350 -24.16 3.62 14.12
C GLY A 350 -22.82 4.34 14.16
N ILE A 351 -21.89 3.99 13.27
CA ILE A 351 -20.53 4.54 13.22
C ILE A 351 -20.54 5.83 12.39
N PRO A 352 -20.15 6.97 12.98
CA PRO A 352 -19.94 8.21 12.24
C PRO A 352 -18.86 8.04 11.19
N HIS A 353 -19.09 8.57 9.99
CA HIS A 353 -18.11 8.50 8.92
C HIS A 353 -18.21 9.67 7.96
N ILE A 354 -17.09 10.04 7.37
CA ILE A 354 -17.03 11.00 6.25
C ILE A 354 -16.31 10.40 5.06
N LYS A 355 -16.69 10.87 3.87
CA LYS A 355 -16.00 10.57 2.60
C LYS A 355 -15.31 11.82 2.10
N LEU A 356 -14.00 11.77 1.93
CA LEU A 356 -13.18 12.82 1.34
C LEU A 356 -12.76 12.39 -0.06
N GLY A 357 -13.11 13.17 -1.08
CA GLY A 357 -12.55 12.99 -2.41
C GLY A 357 -11.08 13.38 -2.41
N VAL A 358 -10.20 12.48 -2.82
CA VAL A 358 -8.76 12.74 -2.90
C VAL A 358 -8.23 12.46 -4.30
N ASP A 359 -7.18 13.18 -4.66
CA ASP A 359 -6.48 13.04 -5.92
C ASP A 359 -4.98 13.23 -5.68
N GLN A 360 -4.14 12.46 -6.35
CA GLN A 360 -2.68 12.57 -6.21
C GLN A 360 -2.11 13.90 -6.72
N GLN A 361 -2.90 14.64 -7.51
CA GLN A 361 -2.56 15.99 -7.95
C GLN A 361 -3.14 17.09 -7.06
N MET A 362 -3.87 16.74 -6.00
CA MET A 362 -4.49 17.69 -5.06
C MET A 362 -3.43 18.59 -4.42
N ARG A 363 -3.61 19.89 -4.55
CA ARG A 363 -2.72 20.92 -3.99
C ARG A 363 -3.41 21.84 -2.98
N ASP A 364 -4.73 21.95 -3.08
CA ASP A 364 -5.58 22.67 -2.15
C ASP A 364 -6.34 21.67 -1.26
N PHE A 365 -6.19 21.81 0.03
CA PHE A 365 -6.79 20.96 1.05
C PHE A 365 -7.85 21.67 1.87
N GLY A 366 -8.27 22.88 1.49
CA GLY A 366 -9.22 23.69 2.27
C GLY A 366 -10.56 22.99 2.50
N GLN A 367 -11.12 22.35 1.47
CA GLN A 367 -12.36 21.57 1.63
C GLN A 367 -12.18 20.36 2.55
N ALA A 368 -11.07 19.65 2.43
CA ALA A 368 -10.75 18.51 3.29
C ALA A 368 -10.55 18.97 4.74
N ALA A 369 -9.87 20.10 4.95
CA ALA A 369 -9.67 20.68 6.28
C ALA A 369 -10.99 21.01 6.96
N THR A 370 -11.88 21.73 6.26
CA THR A 370 -13.22 22.06 6.79
C THR A 370 -14.05 20.83 7.10
N ALA A 371 -14.01 19.80 6.25
CA ALA A 371 -14.76 18.57 6.47
C ALA A 371 -14.22 17.77 7.66
N ILE A 372 -12.89 17.70 7.81
CA ILE A 372 -12.22 17.00 8.92
C ILE A 372 -12.48 17.72 10.24
N GLU A 373 -12.40 19.05 10.27
CA GLU A 373 -12.72 19.89 11.44
C GLU A 373 -14.16 19.68 11.90
N ALA A 374 -15.13 19.82 11.00
CA ALA A 374 -16.53 19.58 11.31
C ALA A 374 -16.79 18.14 11.80
N PHE A 375 -16.07 17.16 11.24
CA PHE A 375 -16.18 15.78 11.67
C PHE A 375 -15.59 15.55 13.06
N ALA A 376 -14.47 16.19 13.38
CA ALA A 376 -13.88 16.15 14.72
C ALA A 376 -14.89 16.66 15.77
N ASP A 377 -15.56 17.80 15.50
CA ASP A 377 -16.59 18.37 16.38
C ASP A 377 -17.75 17.37 16.59
N VAL A 378 -18.23 16.72 15.52
CA VAL A 378 -19.28 15.69 15.62
C VAL A 378 -18.85 14.51 16.50
N LEU A 379 -17.60 14.08 16.38
CA LEU A 379 -17.08 12.97 17.17
C LEU A 379 -16.89 13.36 18.65
N GLU A 380 -16.48 14.59 18.92
CA GLU A 380 -16.36 15.10 20.29
C GLU A 380 -17.70 15.21 21.00
N MET A 381 -18.77 15.65 20.31
CA MET A 381 -20.12 15.70 20.88
C MET A 381 -20.70 14.32 21.25
N ARG A 382 -20.09 13.24 20.78
CA ARG A 382 -20.55 11.87 21.03
C ARG A 382 -19.76 11.17 22.18
N LYS A 383 -18.71 11.80 22.71
CA LYS A 383 -18.01 11.32 23.90
C LYS A 383 -18.84 11.51 25.14
#